data_fc7f2ba9d63bc529a0d7d2160e2e96b9
#
_entry.id   fc7f2ba9d63bc529a0d7d2160e2e96b9
#
_cell.length_a   1.000
_cell.length_b   1.000
_cell.length_c   1.000
_cell.angle_alpha   90.00
_cell.angle_beta   90.00
_cell.angle_gamma   90.00
#
_symmetry.space_group_name_H-M   'P 1'
#
loop_
_entity.id
_entity.type
_entity.pdbx_description
1 polymer ?
#
loop_
_entity_poly.entity_id
_entity_poly.type
_entity_poly.pdbx_seq_one_letter_code
_entity_poly.pdbx_strand_id
1 'polypeptide(L)'
;MARNADQIAQDHAAMLGSVSVINSVIATHNKGSDATDADFGHDMTHDEKKERVARSNGYLVYMKALEDWGSESFTQIDAAITAANSFTS
;
A
#
# COMPACT_ATOMS: atom_id res chain seq x y z
N MET A 1 -12.05 -12.97 18.09
CA MET A 1 -12.13 -14.31 17.46
C MET A 1 -10.92 -14.52 16.57
N ALA A 2 -10.24 -15.64 16.70
CA ALA A 2 -9.07 -15.94 15.89
C ALA A 2 -9.49 -16.26 14.45
N ARG A 3 -8.78 -15.72 13.49
CA ARG A 3 -8.99 -16.03 12.08
C ARG A 3 -8.35 -17.38 11.76
N ASN A 4 -8.92 -18.10 10.80
CA ASN A 4 -8.30 -19.33 10.32
C ASN A 4 -7.17 -19.00 9.33
N ALA A 5 -6.39 -20.02 8.96
CA ALA A 5 -5.23 -19.84 8.07
C ALA A 5 -5.64 -19.25 6.71
N ASP A 6 -6.79 -19.66 6.17
CA ASP A 6 -7.26 -19.15 4.89
C ASP A 6 -7.62 -17.67 4.96
N GLN A 7 -8.26 -17.26 6.06
CA GLN A 7 -8.61 -15.85 6.26
C GLN A 7 -7.36 -14.98 6.42
N ILE A 8 -6.36 -15.48 7.16
CA ILE A 8 -5.09 -14.80 7.33
C ILE A 8 -4.41 -14.62 5.97
N ALA A 9 -4.37 -15.66 5.16
CA ALA A 9 -3.75 -15.61 3.83
C ALA A 9 -4.48 -14.62 2.91
N GLN A 10 -5.82 -14.61 2.94
CA GLN A 10 -6.61 -13.68 2.14
C GLN A 10 -6.39 -12.23 2.58
N ASP A 11 -6.37 -11.97 3.88
CA ASP A 11 -6.15 -10.64 4.42
C ASP A 11 -4.74 -10.15 4.08
N HIS A 12 -3.75 -11.04 4.19
CA HIS A 12 -2.37 -10.72 3.83
C HIS A 12 -2.27 -10.39 2.33
N ALA A 13 -2.93 -11.15 1.47
CA ALA A 13 -2.96 -10.88 0.03
C ALA A 13 -3.60 -9.52 -0.27
N ALA A 14 -4.65 -9.15 0.45
CA ALA A 14 -5.28 -7.84 0.30
C ALA A 14 -4.34 -6.72 0.72
N MET A 15 -3.54 -6.92 1.77
CA MET A 15 -2.51 -5.96 2.18
C MET A 15 -1.45 -5.80 1.10
N LEU A 16 -1.03 -6.89 0.47
CA LEU A 16 -0.06 -6.82 -0.64
C LEU A 16 -0.64 -6.05 -1.83
N GLY A 17 -1.95 -6.12 -2.06
CA GLY A 17 -2.63 -5.29 -3.04
C GLY A 17 -2.47 -3.80 -2.73
N SER A 18 -2.62 -3.42 -1.47
CA SER A 18 -2.41 -2.04 -1.03
C SER A 18 -0.95 -1.61 -1.16
N VAL A 19 0.00 -2.51 -0.90
CA VAL A 19 1.43 -2.27 -1.15
C VAL A 19 1.65 -1.93 -2.62
N SER A 20 1.02 -2.69 -3.51
CA SER A 20 1.12 -2.47 -4.96
C SER A 20 0.59 -1.10 -5.37
N VAL A 21 -0.54 -0.67 -4.80
CA VAL A 21 -1.10 0.65 -5.05
C VAL A 21 -0.13 1.75 -4.62
N ILE A 22 0.39 1.66 -3.39
CA ILE A 22 1.33 2.65 -2.87
C ILE A 22 2.56 2.76 -3.78
N ASN A 23 3.17 1.62 -4.09
CA ASN A 23 4.38 1.59 -4.91
C ASN A 23 4.12 2.14 -6.31
N SER A 24 2.99 1.81 -6.92
CA SER A 24 2.64 2.26 -8.27
C SER A 24 2.41 3.77 -8.31
N VAL A 25 1.70 4.32 -7.33
CA VAL A 25 1.44 5.76 -7.27
C VAL A 25 2.74 6.54 -7.08
N ILE A 26 3.60 6.10 -6.16
CA ILE A 26 4.88 6.76 -5.91
C ILE A 26 5.79 6.67 -7.13
N ALA A 27 5.85 5.50 -7.77
CA ALA A 27 6.67 5.31 -8.97
C ALA A 27 6.18 6.21 -10.11
N THR A 28 4.87 6.32 -10.30
CA THR A 28 4.29 7.21 -11.31
C THR A 28 4.61 8.66 -11.03
N HIS A 29 4.51 9.08 -9.78
CA HIS A 29 4.88 10.44 -9.38
C HIS A 29 6.35 10.73 -9.69
N ASN A 30 7.22 9.77 -9.41
CA ASN A 30 8.66 9.92 -9.66
C ASN A 30 9.01 9.95 -11.15
N LYS A 31 8.18 9.35 -12.00
CA LYS A 31 8.37 9.46 -13.45
C LYS A 31 8.09 10.87 -13.96
N GLY A 32 7.21 11.59 -13.29
CA GLY A 32 6.85 12.95 -13.71
C GLY A 32 6.29 12.98 -15.12
N SER A 33 6.89 13.79 -16.00
CA SER A 33 6.41 13.95 -17.38
C SER A 33 6.62 12.71 -18.25
N ASP A 34 7.41 11.74 -17.79
CA ASP A 34 7.63 10.48 -18.51
C ASP A 34 6.53 9.45 -18.24
N ALA A 35 5.58 9.73 -17.35
CA ALA A 35 4.49 8.82 -17.07
C ALA A 35 3.56 8.70 -18.28
N THR A 36 2.98 7.52 -18.45
CA THR A 36 2.06 7.23 -19.57
C THR A 36 0.70 6.81 -19.01
N ASP A 37 -0.30 6.72 -19.90
CA ASP A 37 -1.65 6.33 -19.51
C ASP A 37 -1.71 4.94 -18.86
N ALA A 38 -0.70 4.10 -19.12
CA ALA A 38 -0.62 2.78 -18.51
C ALA A 38 -0.10 2.82 -17.07
N ASP A 39 0.51 3.92 -16.66
CA ASP A 39 1.06 4.06 -15.31
C ASP A 39 -0.06 4.42 -14.33
N PHE A 40 -0.10 3.70 -13.22
CA PHE A 40 -1.14 3.91 -12.21
C PHE A 40 -1.00 5.29 -11.57
N GLY A 41 -2.08 6.06 -11.60
CA GLY A 41 -2.09 7.40 -11.03
C GLY A 41 -1.53 8.48 -11.94
N HIS A 42 -1.34 8.18 -13.23
CA HIS A 42 -0.79 9.12 -14.20
C HIS A 42 -1.55 10.46 -14.24
N ASP A 43 -2.88 10.41 -14.23
CA ASP A 43 -3.71 11.61 -14.37
C ASP A 43 -4.04 12.29 -13.04
N MET A 44 -3.51 11.79 -11.94
CA MET A 44 -3.80 12.34 -10.62
C MET A 44 -2.91 13.52 -10.28
N THR A 45 -3.46 14.52 -9.60
CA THR A 45 -2.66 15.60 -9.03
C THR A 45 -1.80 15.07 -7.88
N HIS A 46 -0.80 15.85 -7.46
CA HIS A 46 0.03 15.46 -6.32
C HIS A 46 -0.80 15.26 -5.05
N ASP A 47 -1.76 16.15 -4.81
CA ASP A 47 -2.64 16.04 -3.64
C ASP A 47 -3.51 14.78 -3.69
N GLU A 48 -4.03 14.44 -4.87
CA GLU A 48 -4.79 13.20 -5.07
C GLU A 48 -3.93 11.97 -4.85
N LYS A 49 -2.68 12.00 -5.33
CA LYS A 49 -1.72 10.92 -5.09
C LYS A 49 -1.44 10.73 -3.61
N LYS A 50 -1.21 11.82 -2.88
CA LYS A 50 -1.00 11.77 -1.43
C LYS A 50 -2.21 11.18 -0.72
N GLU A 51 -3.42 11.59 -1.10
CA GLU A 51 -4.65 11.06 -0.51
C GLU A 51 -4.77 9.56 -0.75
N ARG A 52 -4.49 9.12 -1.97
CA ARG A 52 -4.58 7.69 -2.30
C ARG A 52 -3.56 6.87 -1.53
N VAL A 53 -2.32 7.36 -1.45
CA VAL A 53 -1.26 6.69 -0.69
C VAL A 53 -1.62 6.65 0.79
N ALA A 54 -2.12 7.76 1.34
CA ALA A 54 -2.52 7.83 2.75
C ALA A 54 -3.63 6.83 3.07
N ARG A 55 -4.60 6.70 2.17
CA ARG A 55 -5.71 5.75 2.36
C ARG A 55 -5.22 4.31 2.37
N SER A 56 -4.37 3.95 1.41
CA SER A 56 -3.80 2.60 1.36
C SER A 56 -2.90 2.33 2.55
N ASN A 57 -2.12 3.32 2.97
CA ASN A 57 -1.27 3.21 4.16
C ASN A 57 -2.10 3.02 5.43
N GLY A 58 -3.20 3.76 5.57
CA GLY A 58 -4.11 3.62 6.71
C GLY A 58 -4.65 2.21 6.83
N TYR A 59 -5.01 1.59 5.70
CA TYR A 59 -5.45 0.20 5.66
C TYR A 59 -4.35 -0.73 6.15
N LEU A 60 -3.10 -0.55 5.67
CA LEU A 60 -1.98 -1.39 6.07
C LEU A 60 -1.69 -1.28 7.56
N VAL A 61 -1.68 -0.06 8.09
CA VAL A 61 -1.42 0.18 9.52
C VAL A 61 -2.53 -0.46 10.36
N TYR A 62 -3.79 -0.28 9.96
CA TYR A 62 -4.92 -0.89 10.65
C TYR A 62 -4.82 -2.41 10.65
N MET A 63 -4.59 -3.00 9.48
CA MET A 63 -4.54 -4.45 9.36
C MET A 63 -3.35 -5.05 10.09
N LYS A 64 -2.19 -4.41 10.02
CA LYS A 64 -0.99 -4.89 10.71
C LYS A 64 -1.19 -4.92 12.22
N ALA A 65 -1.99 -4.01 12.77
CA ALA A 65 -2.27 -3.95 14.20
C ALA A 65 -3.17 -5.07 14.69
N LEU A 66 -3.86 -5.78 13.79
CA LEU A 66 -4.66 -6.93 14.17
C LEU A 66 -3.75 -8.06 14.63
N GLU A 67 -4.25 -8.86 15.56
CA GLU A 67 -3.51 -10.00 16.06
C GLU A 67 -3.55 -11.17 15.09
N ASP A 68 -2.63 -12.10 15.29
CA ASP A 68 -2.75 -13.43 14.72
C ASP A 68 -2.45 -13.50 13.23
N TRP A 69 -1.28 -13.01 12.87
CA TRP A 69 -0.80 -13.10 11.48
C TRP A 69 0.01 -14.38 11.21
N GLY A 70 0.31 -15.17 12.25
CA GLY A 70 1.06 -16.41 12.09
C GLY A 70 2.45 -16.16 11.55
N SER A 71 2.81 -16.89 10.49
CA SER A 71 4.13 -16.81 9.87
C SER A 71 4.18 -15.88 8.65
N GLU A 72 3.13 -15.09 8.40
CA GLU A 72 3.09 -14.19 7.26
C GLU A 72 4.18 -13.12 7.34
N SER A 73 4.80 -12.82 6.21
CA SER A 73 5.90 -11.85 6.13
C SER A 73 5.36 -10.43 6.01
N PHE A 74 5.96 -9.49 6.73
CA PHE A 74 5.61 -8.07 6.64
C PHE A 74 6.72 -7.21 6.04
N THR A 75 7.75 -7.82 5.46
CA THR A 75 8.88 -7.07 4.88
C THR A 75 8.42 -6.05 3.84
N GLN A 76 7.62 -6.48 2.86
CA GLN A 76 7.11 -5.59 1.82
C GLN A 76 6.11 -4.58 2.37
N ILE A 77 5.28 -5.01 3.31
CA ILE A 77 4.27 -4.17 3.93
C ILE A 77 4.96 -3.05 4.73
N ASP A 78 5.96 -3.38 5.52
CA ASP A 78 6.70 -2.39 6.31
C ASP A 78 7.43 -1.39 5.41
N ALA A 79 8.02 -1.86 4.33
CA ALA A 79 8.68 -0.99 3.36
C ALA A 79 7.68 -0.02 2.72
N ALA A 80 6.49 -0.50 2.38
CA ALA A 80 5.44 0.33 1.80
C ALA A 80 4.92 1.37 2.80
N ILE A 81 4.75 1.00 4.05
CA ILE A 81 4.33 1.93 5.10
C ILE A 81 5.36 3.06 5.24
N THR A 82 6.64 2.71 5.30
CA THR A 82 7.73 3.69 5.38
C THR A 82 7.71 4.63 4.17
N ALA A 83 7.60 4.08 2.97
CA ALA A 83 7.55 4.86 1.74
C ALA A 83 6.31 5.78 1.70
N ALA A 84 5.16 5.28 2.14
CA ALA A 84 3.92 6.05 2.18
C ALA A 84 4.03 7.22 3.16
N ASN A 85 4.57 6.99 4.35
CA ASN A 85 4.76 8.04 5.35
C ASN A 85 5.68 9.14 4.83
N SER A 86 6.73 8.77 4.13
CA SER A 86 7.64 9.73 3.53
C SER A 86 6.98 10.53 2.40
N PHE A 87 6.20 9.86 1.56
CA PHE A 87 5.53 10.48 0.42
C PHE A 87 4.44 11.47 0.84
N THR A 88 3.74 11.18 1.93
CA THR A 88 2.62 11.99 2.41
C THR A 88 3.01 13.08 3.42
N SER A 89 4.27 13.12 3.80
CA SER A 89 4.76 14.10 4.77
C SER A 89 4.88 15.51 4.16
#